data_3ae09a9dcdf0fe160147766abd2fc5f7
#
_entry.id   3ae09a9dcdf0fe160147766abd2fc5f7
#
_cell.length_a   1.000
_cell.length_b   1.000
_cell.length_c   1.000
_cell.angle_alpha   90.00
_cell.angle_beta   90.00
_cell.angle_gamma   90.00
#
_symmetry.space_group_name_H-M   'P 1'
#
loop_
_entity.id
_entity.type
_entity.pdbx_description
1 polymer ?
#
loop_
_entity_poly.entity_id
_entity_poly.type
_entity_poly.pdbx_seq_one_letter_code
_entity_poly.pdbx_strand_id
1 'polypeptide(L)'
;MSIFKNRTVIGVICILLALVICFGITPLFNRGISQKAEIVRVTKDIHAGELITKDMVATAEVGSYNLPSGLMTAKDNVVGKYAKADLAVGDYILAAKLSDAPAAENAYLYNLDGTKQAISVTIKSFATGLSGKLQSGDIVSVIVADYPEDGETSIPAELQYVEIISVTASTGYDANTGEAKGDEKELPSTVTFLVLPEQAKVLAELEQVAKLHLALVYRGTADGAKQFIEAQDKLIEELYAEPEEDPIEEGEAADPAAATPESEVTG
;
A
#
# COMPACT_ATOMS: atom_id res chain seq x y z
N MET A 1 33.31 47.10 50.98
CA MET A 1 33.43 45.81 50.21
C MET A 1 34.69 45.05 50.63
N SER A 2 34.78 44.58 51.88
CA SER A 2 35.95 43.83 52.36
C SER A 2 35.64 42.37 52.75
N ILE A 3 34.40 41.96 52.50
CA ILE A 3 33.92 40.61 52.87
C ILE A 3 34.60 39.51 52.02
N PHE A 4 34.94 39.80 50.76
CA PHE A 4 35.66 38.85 49.84
C PHE A 4 37.16 38.71 50.03
N LYS A 5 37.75 39.52 50.96
CA LYS A 5 39.20 39.34 51.27
C LYS A 5 39.51 38.34 52.35
N ASN A 6 38.49 37.89 53.09
CA ASN A 6 38.67 36.92 54.14
C ASN A 6 38.54 35.48 53.69
N ARG A 7 39.62 34.70 53.67
CA ARG A 7 39.63 33.32 53.20
C ARG A 7 38.61 32.42 53.86
N THR A 8 38.30 32.64 55.11
CA THR A 8 37.28 31.90 55.87
C THR A 8 35.88 32.18 55.35
N VAL A 9 35.59 33.45 55.00
CA VAL A 9 34.25 33.85 54.48
C VAL A 9 34.01 33.23 53.08
N ILE A 10 35.04 33.21 52.23
CA ILE A 10 34.98 32.56 50.93
C ILE A 10 34.70 31.07 51.11
N GLY A 11 35.36 30.39 52.03
CA GLY A 11 35.13 28.98 52.33
C GLY A 11 33.69 28.67 52.75
N VAL A 12 33.13 29.51 53.65
CA VAL A 12 31.74 29.35 54.10
C VAL A 12 30.76 29.57 52.93
N ILE A 13 30.99 30.56 52.09
CA ILE A 13 30.17 30.81 50.88
C ILE A 13 30.21 29.60 49.92
N CYS A 14 31.40 29.02 49.67
CA CYS A 14 31.53 27.83 48.83
C CYS A 14 30.81 26.62 49.42
N ILE A 15 30.87 26.41 50.71
CA ILE A 15 30.13 25.32 51.41
C ILE A 15 28.59 25.55 51.27
N LEU A 16 28.12 26.75 51.47
CA LEU A 16 26.68 27.07 51.30
C LEU A 16 26.22 26.88 49.88
N LEU A 17 27.01 27.33 48.92
CA LEU A 17 26.75 27.13 47.49
C LEU A 17 26.73 25.63 47.12
N ALA A 18 27.66 24.85 47.61
CA ALA A 18 27.68 23.41 47.41
C ALA A 18 26.46 22.72 48.03
N LEU A 19 26.02 23.14 49.23
CA LEU A 19 24.81 22.64 49.85
C LEU A 19 23.54 22.99 49.03
N VAL A 20 23.44 24.20 48.50
CA VAL A 20 22.30 24.63 47.66
C VAL A 20 22.29 23.81 46.36
N ILE A 21 23.46 23.54 45.74
CA ILE A 21 23.54 22.71 44.52
C ILE A 21 23.15 21.27 44.86
N CYS A 22 23.71 20.65 45.87
CA CYS A 22 23.48 19.26 46.24
C CYS A 22 22.04 19.00 46.69
N PHE A 23 21.46 19.87 47.53
CA PHE A 23 20.12 19.66 48.11
C PHE A 23 19.01 20.38 47.35
N GLY A 24 19.30 21.42 46.57
CA GLY A 24 18.32 22.18 45.79
C GLY A 24 18.26 21.76 44.35
N ILE A 25 19.34 21.87 43.61
CA ILE A 25 19.40 21.70 42.16
C ILE A 25 19.38 20.21 41.78
N THR A 26 20.17 19.37 42.46
CA THR A 26 20.29 17.94 42.13
C THR A 26 18.96 17.17 42.22
N PRO A 27 18.14 17.34 43.29
CA PRO A 27 16.83 16.65 43.36
C PRO A 27 15.82 17.18 42.35
N LEU A 28 15.89 18.46 41.96
CA LEU A 28 15.04 19.01 40.90
C LEU A 28 15.42 18.40 39.53
N PHE A 29 16.69 18.25 39.23
CA PHE A 29 17.20 17.64 38.02
C PHE A 29 16.87 16.13 37.96
N ASN A 30 17.04 15.42 39.07
CA ASN A 30 16.67 14.02 39.17
C ASN A 30 15.17 13.76 39.00
N ARG A 31 14.30 14.64 39.49
CA ARG A 31 12.85 14.51 39.29
C ARG A 31 12.46 14.63 37.81
N GLY A 32 13.12 15.47 37.03
CA GLY A 32 12.89 15.58 35.56
C GLY A 32 13.32 14.36 34.79
N ILE A 33 14.41 13.68 35.21
CA ILE A 33 14.96 12.49 34.55
C ILE A 33 14.29 11.20 35.05
N SER A 34 13.75 11.20 36.26
CA SER A 34 13.11 10.03 36.88
C SER A 34 11.61 9.91 36.60
N GLN A 35 11.06 10.73 35.69
CA GLN A 35 9.67 10.52 35.26
C GLN A 35 9.59 9.16 34.55
N LYS A 36 8.76 8.30 35.08
CA LYS A 36 8.46 6.99 34.53
C LYS A 36 7.14 7.04 33.78
N ALA A 37 7.05 6.30 32.72
CA ALA A 37 5.82 6.06 31.98
C ALA A 37 5.53 4.56 31.97
N GLU A 38 4.29 4.21 32.17
CA GLU A 38 3.83 2.84 31.98
C GLU A 38 3.47 2.65 30.51
N ILE A 39 3.99 1.62 29.89
CA ILE A 39 3.76 1.30 28.49
C ILE A 39 3.41 -0.16 28.34
N VAL A 40 2.75 -0.51 27.23
CA VAL A 40 2.50 -1.89 26.85
C VAL A 40 3.66 -2.40 25.98
N ARG A 41 4.24 -3.54 26.36
CA ARG A 41 5.31 -4.23 25.60
C ARG A 41 4.88 -5.62 25.17
N VAL A 42 5.40 -6.05 24.05
CA VAL A 42 5.24 -7.39 23.51
C VAL A 42 6.09 -8.40 24.32
N THR A 43 5.48 -9.49 24.75
CA THR A 43 6.12 -10.59 25.48
C THR A 43 6.28 -11.87 24.70
N LYS A 44 5.56 -12.00 23.58
CA LYS A 44 5.68 -13.09 22.59
C LYS A 44 5.62 -12.47 21.21
N ASP A 45 6.29 -13.04 20.23
CA ASP A 45 6.20 -12.58 18.85
C ASP A 45 4.75 -12.63 18.38
N ILE A 46 4.32 -11.57 17.68
CA ILE A 46 2.96 -11.39 17.16
C ILE A 46 3.10 -11.11 15.66
N HIS A 47 2.44 -11.91 14.84
CA HIS A 47 2.47 -11.73 13.39
C HIS A 47 1.44 -10.71 12.91
N ALA A 48 1.70 -10.13 11.73
CA ALA A 48 0.73 -9.25 11.07
C ALA A 48 -0.60 -10.01 10.86
N GLY A 49 -1.71 -9.36 11.23
CA GLY A 49 -3.03 -9.98 11.18
C GLY A 49 -3.45 -10.78 12.42
N GLU A 50 -2.52 -11.06 13.32
CA GLU A 50 -2.81 -11.86 14.52
C GLU A 50 -3.60 -11.08 15.57
N LEU A 51 -4.54 -11.75 16.24
CA LEU A 51 -5.30 -11.18 17.35
C LEU A 51 -4.42 -11.11 18.61
N ILE A 52 -4.25 -9.93 19.16
CA ILE A 52 -3.44 -9.70 20.36
C ILE A 52 -4.19 -10.17 21.60
N THR A 53 -3.66 -11.21 22.24
CA THR A 53 -4.21 -11.78 23.47
C THR A 53 -3.49 -11.26 24.74
N LYS A 54 -4.10 -11.49 25.90
CA LYS A 54 -3.57 -10.99 27.18
C LYS A 54 -2.20 -11.54 27.55
N ASP A 55 -1.84 -12.71 27.08
CA ASP A 55 -0.56 -13.38 27.36
C ASP A 55 0.58 -12.96 26.41
N MET A 56 0.26 -12.26 25.33
CA MET A 56 1.24 -11.74 24.38
C MET A 56 1.79 -10.36 24.75
N VAL A 57 1.16 -9.68 25.71
CA VAL A 57 1.53 -8.32 26.09
C VAL A 57 1.57 -8.14 27.60
N ALA A 58 2.48 -7.29 28.07
CA ALA A 58 2.59 -6.90 29.48
C ALA A 58 2.83 -5.40 29.60
N THR A 59 2.41 -4.83 30.75
CA THR A 59 2.79 -3.45 31.10
C THR A 59 4.20 -3.43 31.68
N ALA A 60 4.98 -2.43 31.30
CA ALA A 60 6.33 -2.20 31.76
C ALA A 60 6.56 -0.72 32.09
N GLU A 61 7.21 -0.43 33.19
CA GLU A 61 7.71 0.90 33.53
C GLU A 61 8.99 1.21 32.78
N VAL A 62 9.00 2.33 32.06
CA VAL A 62 10.18 2.83 31.33
C VAL A 62 10.41 4.30 31.64
N GLY A 63 11.61 4.80 31.39
CA GLY A 63 11.87 6.24 31.46
C GLY A 63 11.00 6.98 30.44
N SER A 64 10.38 8.10 30.87
CA SER A 64 9.45 8.86 29.97
C SER A 64 10.17 9.76 28.97
N TYR A 65 11.50 9.84 29.06
CA TYR A 65 12.27 10.72 28.19
C TYR A 65 12.33 10.17 26.76
N ASN A 66 11.96 11.02 25.79
CA ASN A 66 12.04 10.73 24.35
C ASN A 66 11.24 9.50 23.90
N LEU A 67 10.12 9.18 24.53
CA LEU A 67 9.23 8.14 24.09
C LEU A 67 8.50 8.56 22.80
N PRO A 68 8.30 7.63 21.83
CA PRO A 68 7.53 7.91 20.64
C PRO A 68 6.10 8.35 20.96
N SER A 69 5.55 9.24 20.13
CA SER A 69 4.13 9.59 20.22
C SER A 69 3.24 8.42 19.78
N GLY A 70 2.07 8.28 20.42
CA GLY A 70 1.12 7.21 20.08
C GLY A 70 1.45 5.84 20.70
N LEU A 71 2.33 5.79 21.72
CA LEU A 71 2.56 4.58 22.52
C LEU A 71 1.29 4.17 23.26
N MET A 72 1.03 2.88 23.29
CA MET A 72 -0.06 2.31 24.09
C MET A 72 0.38 2.16 25.54
N THR A 73 -0.38 2.78 26.44
CA THR A 73 -0.11 2.79 27.89
C THR A 73 -1.01 1.85 28.66
N ALA A 74 -2.18 1.53 28.13
CA ALA A 74 -3.15 0.65 28.76
C ALA A 74 -3.28 -0.67 27.99
N LYS A 75 -3.13 -1.79 28.69
CA LYS A 75 -3.24 -3.14 28.12
C LYS A 75 -4.63 -3.40 27.53
N ASP A 76 -5.69 -2.86 28.15
CA ASP A 76 -7.07 -3.03 27.70
C ASP A 76 -7.34 -2.38 26.32
N ASN A 77 -6.55 -1.38 25.94
CA ASN A 77 -6.64 -0.74 24.63
C ASN A 77 -5.88 -1.50 23.52
N VAL A 78 -5.17 -2.56 23.88
CA VAL A 78 -4.36 -3.37 22.96
C VAL A 78 -4.93 -4.77 22.79
N VAL A 79 -5.36 -5.37 23.90
CA VAL A 79 -5.96 -6.72 23.88
C VAL A 79 -7.28 -6.71 23.13
N GLY A 80 -7.46 -7.70 22.23
CA GLY A 80 -8.63 -7.79 21.36
C GLY A 80 -8.51 -6.99 20.06
N LYS A 81 -7.37 -6.30 19.83
CA LYS A 81 -7.03 -5.69 18.55
C LYS A 81 -6.11 -6.60 17.75
N TYR A 82 -5.98 -6.32 16.47
CA TYR A 82 -5.14 -7.07 15.54
C TYR A 82 -3.87 -6.29 15.21
N ALA A 83 -2.73 -6.99 15.06
CA ALA A 83 -1.47 -6.39 14.65
C ALA A 83 -1.50 -6.07 13.15
N LYS A 84 -1.13 -4.84 12.74
CA LYS A 84 -0.97 -4.46 11.32
C LYS A 84 0.38 -4.85 10.74
N ALA A 85 1.36 -5.17 11.58
CA ALA A 85 2.72 -5.56 11.20
C ALA A 85 3.26 -6.51 12.27
N ASP A 86 4.31 -7.26 11.92
CA ASP A 86 5.01 -8.10 12.86
C ASP A 86 5.55 -7.29 14.04
N LEU A 87 5.37 -7.82 15.24
CA LEU A 87 5.83 -7.25 16.50
C LEU A 87 6.69 -8.30 17.22
N ALA A 88 7.96 -8.00 17.43
CA ALA A 88 8.89 -8.87 18.13
C ALA A 88 8.82 -8.71 19.67
N VAL A 89 9.26 -9.72 20.38
CA VAL A 89 9.39 -9.67 21.86
C VAL A 89 10.19 -8.45 22.29
N GLY A 90 9.60 -7.63 23.16
CA GLY A 90 10.22 -6.41 23.67
C GLY A 90 9.87 -5.14 22.90
N ASP A 91 9.16 -5.25 21.78
CA ASP A 91 8.70 -4.08 21.02
C ASP A 91 7.71 -3.22 21.80
N TYR A 92 7.73 -1.93 21.48
CA TYR A 92 6.71 -0.97 21.90
C TYR A 92 5.50 -1.06 20.96
N ILE A 93 4.31 -1.01 21.53
CA ILE A 93 3.08 -1.04 20.75
C ILE A 93 2.64 0.39 20.49
N LEU A 94 2.59 0.77 19.21
CA LEU A 94 2.06 2.06 18.76
C LEU A 94 0.61 1.89 18.29
N ALA A 95 -0.24 2.89 18.53
CA ALA A 95 -1.63 2.89 18.04
C ALA A 95 -1.73 2.67 16.51
N ALA A 96 -0.78 3.22 15.75
CA ALA A 96 -0.72 3.06 14.29
C ALA A 96 -0.50 1.61 13.82
N LYS A 97 0.07 0.74 14.69
CA LYS A 97 0.29 -0.69 14.40
C LYS A 97 -0.89 -1.57 14.82
N LEU A 98 -1.99 -1.01 15.30
CA LEU A 98 -3.18 -1.74 15.73
C LEU A 98 -4.36 -1.53 14.79
N SER A 99 -5.22 -2.55 14.67
CA SER A 99 -6.49 -2.52 13.96
C SER A 99 -7.60 -3.06 14.84
N ASP A 100 -8.80 -2.51 14.74
CA ASP A 100 -10.00 -3.02 15.40
C ASP A 100 -10.64 -4.20 14.65
N ALA A 101 -10.29 -4.36 13.36
CA ALA A 101 -10.72 -5.45 12.53
C ALA A 101 -9.57 -6.42 12.26
N PRO A 102 -9.82 -7.74 12.08
CA PRO A 102 -8.82 -8.67 11.60
C PRO A 102 -8.21 -8.12 10.31
N ALA A 103 -6.93 -8.40 10.07
CA ALA A 103 -6.38 -8.25 8.73
C ALA A 103 -7.26 -9.13 7.85
N ALA A 104 -8.06 -8.52 6.99
CA ALA A 104 -8.89 -9.29 6.10
C ALA A 104 -7.92 -10.08 5.20
N GLU A 105 -8.06 -11.38 5.22
CA GLU A 105 -7.54 -12.22 4.17
C GLU A 105 -7.99 -11.55 2.86
N ASN A 106 -7.05 -11.14 2.02
CA ASN A 106 -7.33 -10.31 0.82
C ASN A 106 -7.75 -8.84 1.11
N ALA A 107 -7.10 -8.18 2.08
CA ALA A 107 -7.38 -6.77 2.44
C ALA A 107 -7.36 -5.81 1.23
N TYR A 108 -6.56 -6.11 0.21
CA TYR A 108 -6.48 -5.34 -1.04
C TYR A 108 -7.81 -5.30 -1.82
N LEU A 109 -8.69 -6.31 -1.68
CA LEU A 109 -10.00 -6.33 -2.35
C LEU A 109 -11.03 -5.39 -1.68
N TYR A 110 -10.83 -5.03 -0.41
CA TYR A 110 -11.71 -4.09 0.30
C TYR A 110 -11.44 -2.62 -0.06
N ASN A 111 -10.36 -2.33 -0.76
CA ASN A 111 -9.98 -0.99 -1.18
C ASN A 111 -10.44 -0.66 -2.62
N LEU A 112 -11.19 -1.55 -3.27
CA LEU A 112 -11.76 -1.30 -4.59
C LEU A 112 -12.88 -0.27 -4.48
N ASP A 113 -12.75 0.84 -5.19
CA ASP A 113 -13.71 1.96 -5.22
C ASP A 113 -14.67 1.90 -6.42
N GLY A 114 -14.52 0.89 -7.28
CA GLY A 114 -15.31 0.68 -8.49
C GLY A 114 -14.70 1.28 -9.75
N THR A 115 -13.62 2.05 -9.67
CA THR A 115 -12.89 2.57 -10.84
C THR A 115 -11.97 1.50 -11.45
N LYS A 116 -11.34 0.69 -10.61
CA LYS A 116 -10.49 -0.43 -11.03
C LYS A 116 -11.09 -1.76 -10.57
N GLN A 117 -10.66 -2.82 -11.24
CA GLN A 117 -11.09 -4.19 -11.01
C GLN A 117 -9.91 -5.07 -10.64
N ALA A 118 -10.14 -6.10 -9.83
CA ALA A 118 -9.19 -7.16 -9.57
C ALA A 118 -9.46 -8.32 -10.52
N ILE A 119 -8.45 -8.74 -11.29
CA ILE A 119 -8.53 -9.91 -12.16
C ILE A 119 -7.33 -10.81 -11.93
N SER A 120 -7.55 -12.12 -11.86
CA SER A 120 -6.49 -13.10 -11.70
C SER A 120 -6.18 -13.80 -13.02
N VAL A 121 -4.89 -13.99 -13.26
CA VAL A 121 -4.36 -14.70 -14.44
C VAL A 121 -3.48 -15.84 -13.98
N THR A 122 -3.58 -16.98 -14.67
CA THR A 122 -2.83 -18.20 -14.35
C THR A 122 -1.40 -18.14 -14.85
N ILE A 123 -0.44 -18.47 -14.01
CA ILE A 123 0.97 -18.67 -14.38
C ILE A 123 1.13 -20.11 -14.90
N LYS A 124 1.20 -20.27 -16.22
CA LYS A 124 1.24 -21.59 -16.87
C LYS A 124 2.58 -22.31 -16.70
N SER A 125 3.66 -21.60 -16.41
CA SER A 125 4.99 -22.17 -16.17
C SER A 125 5.80 -21.30 -15.21
N PHE A 126 6.83 -21.90 -14.61
CA PHE A 126 7.73 -21.19 -13.71
C PHE A 126 8.42 -19.97 -14.36
N ALA A 127 8.78 -20.11 -15.64
CA ALA A 127 9.44 -19.04 -16.41
C ALA A 127 8.48 -17.86 -16.71
N THR A 128 7.19 -18.13 -16.94
CA THR A 128 6.21 -17.09 -17.29
C THR A 128 5.86 -16.17 -16.13
N GLY A 129 6.09 -16.60 -14.87
CA GLY A 129 5.85 -15.88 -13.63
C GLY A 129 7.12 -15.42 -12.92
N LEU A 130 8.15 -15.00 -13.65
CA LEU A 130 9.45 -14.54 -13.10
C LEU A 130 10.05 -15.53 -12.08
N SER A 131 9.94 -16.81 -12.36
CA SER A 131 10.44 -17.89 -11.49
C SER A 131 9.93 -17.79 -10.04
N GLY A 132 8.66 -17.43 -9.86
CA GLY A 132 8.04 -17.34 -8.54
C GLY A 132 8.54 -16.17 -7.69
N LYS A 133 9.12 -15.15 -8.29
CA LYS A 133 9.69 -13.98 -7.58
C LYS A 133 8.79 -12.74 -7.61
N LEU A 134 7.64 -12.80 -8.27
CA LEU A 134 6.67 -11.72 -8.28
C LEU A 134 6.08 -11.50 -6.89
N GLN A 135 5.76 -10.25 -6.57
CA GLN A 135 5.22 -9.83 -5.28
C GLN A 135 4.10 -8.80 -5.48
N SER A 136 3.25 -8.65 -4.47
CA SER A 136 2.30 -7.55 -4.40
C SER A 136 3.03 -6.20 -4.42
N GLY A 137 2.51 -5.23 -5.18
CA GLY A 137 3.12 -3.92 -5.41
C GLY A 137 4.12 -3.88 -6.58
N ASP A 138 4.37 -5.01 -7.26
CA ASP A 138 5.17 -5.02 -8.49
C ASP A 138 4.40 -4.39 -9.64
N ILE A 139 5.10 -3.63 -10.48
CA ILE A 139 4.61 -3.21 -11.79
C ILE A 139 5.26 -4.13 -12.84
N VAL A 140 4.42 -4.76 -13.64
CA VAL A 140 4.86 -5.68 -14.71
C VAL A 140 4.32 -5.26 -16.06
N SER A 141 5.02 -5.68 -17.12
CA SER A 141 4.48 -5.72 -18.48
C SER A 141 3.99 -7.12 -18.77
N VAL A 142 2.85 -7.24 -19.44
CA VAL A 142 2.32 -8.52 -19.92
C VAL A 142 2.75 -8.72 -21.35
N ILE A 143 3.61 -9.69 -21.59
CA ILE A 143 4.08 -10.09 -22.92
C ILE A 143 3.20 -11.24 -23.40
N VAL A 144 2.62 -11.09 -24.58
CA VAL A 144 1.73 -12.05 -25.21
C VAL A 144 2.50 -12.82 -26.28
N ALA A 145 2.58 -14.11 -26.14
CA ALA A 145 3.20 -15.00 -27.13
C ALA A 145 2.18 -16.01 -27.67
N ASP A 146 2.42 -16.48 -28.88
CA ASP A 146 1.55 -17.47 -29.57
C ASP A 146 0.09 -16.95 -29.70
N TYR A 147 -0.11 -15.69 -30.07
CA TYR A 147 -1.44 -15.17 -30.34
C TYR A 147 -1.98 -15.78 -31.64
N PRO A 148 -3.26 -16.24 -31.69
CA PRO A 148 -3.76 -17.10 -32.77
C PRO A 148 -3.73 -16.48 -34.14
N GLU A 149 -3.80 -15.17 -34.30
CA GLU A 149 -3.95 -14.52 -35.60
C GLU A 149 -2.64 -14.31 -36.31
N ASP A 150 -1.54 -13.94 -35.58
CA ASP A 150 -0.26 -13.57 -36.21
C ASP A 150 0.93 -14.41 -35.73
N GLY A 151 0.83 -15.17 -34.65
CA GLY A 151 1.93 -15.91 -34.02
C GLY A 151 3.09 -15.03 -33.51
N GLU A 152 2.92 -13.71 -33.55
CA GLU A 152 3.91 -12.75 -33.11
C GLU A 152 3.86 -12.53 -31.59
N THR A 153 5.04 -12.28 -31.03
CA THR A 153 5.15 -11.91 -29.64
C THR A 153 5.07 -10.39 -29.52
N SER A 154 4.13 -9.88 -28.72
CA SER A 154 3.88 -8.46 -28.55
C SER A 154 3.61 -8.08 -27.08
N ILE A 155 3.66 -6.79 -26.80
CA ILE A 155 3.18 -6.21 -25.55
C ILE A 155 1.98 -5.32 -25.95
N PRO A 156 0.75 -5.72 -25.59
CA PRO A 156 -0.42 -4.86 -25.84
C PRO A 156 -0.24 -3.49 -25.17
N ALA A 157 -0.71 -2.45 -25.83
CA ALA A 157 -0.62 -1.08 -25.31
C ALA A 157 -1.32 -0.95 -23.94
N GLU A 158 -2.43 -1.67 -23.77
CA GLU A 158 -3.20 -1.72 -22.54
C GLU A 158 -2.47 -2.38 -21.36
N LEU A 159 -1.43 -3.18 -21.63
CA LEU A 159 -0.78 -4.05 -20.65
C LEU A 159 0.73 -3.76 -20.49
N GLN A 160 1.16 -2.54 -20.80
CA GLN A 160 2.56 -2.14 -20.66
C GLN A 160 2.96 -1.99 -19.19
N TYR A 161 2.07 -1.46 -18.34
CA TYR A 161 2.30 -1.27 -16.92
C TYR A 161 1.07 -1.70 -16.14
N VAL A 162 1.16 -2.85 -15.49
CA VAL A 162 0.06 -3.44 -14.72
C VAL A 162 0.53 -3.72 -13.30
N GLU A 163 -0.26 -3.30 -12.31
CA GLU A 163 0.05 -3.50 -10.90
C GLU A 163 -0.41 -4.88 -10.42
N ILE A 164 0.50 -5.60 -9.77
CA ILE A 164 0.20 -6.84 -9.06
C ILE A 164 -0.28 -6.51 -7.64
N ILE A 165 -1.47 -6.96 -7.28
CA ILE A 165 -2.01 -6.81 -5.92
C ILE A 165 -1.89 -8.08 -5.09
N SER A 166 -1.80 -9.26 -5.72
CA SER A 166 -1.55 -10.52 -5.03
C SER A 166 -0.88 -11.55 -5.94
N VAL A 167 -0.12 -12.45 -5.33
CA VAL A 167 0.47 -13.63 -5.98
C VAL A 167 0.10 -14.84 -5.13
N THR A 168 -0.70 -15.75 -5.69
CA THR A 168 -1.33 -16.85 -4.96
C THR A 168 -0.73 -18.19 -5.38
N ALA A 169 -0.45 -19.05 -4.42
CA ALA A 169 -0.02 -20.43 -4.65
C ALA A 169 -1.18 -21.32 -5.12
N SER A 170 -0.87 -22.53 -5.59
CA SER A 170 -1.88 -23.53 -6.02
C SER A 170 -2.85 -23.95 -4.91
N THR A 171 -2.48 -23.76 -3.67
CA THR A 171 -3.30 -24.01 -2.47
C THR A 171 -4.30 -22.90 -2.15
N GLY A 172 -4.23 -21.77 -2.85
CA GLY A 172 -5.10 -20.61 -2.61
C GLY A 172 -4.57 -19.62 -1.58
N TYR A 173 -3.43 -19.88 -0.95
CA TYR A 173 -2.77 -18.94 -0.03
C TYR A 173 -1.84 -17.99 -0.78
N ASP A 174 -1.66 -16.77 -0.26
CA ASP A 174 -0.71 -15.82 -0.82
C ASP A 174 0.72 -16.35 -0.72
N ALA A 175 1.37 -16.48 -1.87
CA ALA A 175 2.66 -17.18 -2.01
C ALA A 175 3.84 -16.51 -1.29
N ASN A 176 3.70 -15.24 -0.85
CA ASN A 176 4.78 -14.41 -0.32
C ASN A 176 4.50 -13.82 1.07
N THR A 177 3.51 -14.31 1.80
CA THR A 177 3.16 -13.81 3.16
C THR A 177 4.05 -14.35 4.28
N GLY A 178 5.03 -15.17 3.98
CA GLY A 178 5.95 -15.72 5.00
C GLY A 178 5.36 -16.85 5.85
N GLU A 179 4.09 -17.19 5.67
CA GLU A 179 3.39 -18.25 6.42
C GLU A 179 3.55 -19.66 5.82
N ALA A 180 4.62 -19.91 5.07
CA ALA A 180 4.91 -21.27 4.62
C ALA A 180 5.12 -22.19 5.84
N LYS A 181 4.09 -22.82 6.27
CA LYS A 181 4.14 -23.95 7.23
C LYS A 181 4.68 -25.18 6.51
N GLY A 182 5.98 -25.24 6.33
CA GLY A 182 6.66 -26.40 5.78
C GLY A 182 7.89 -26.01 4.95
N ASP A 183 8.83 -26.97 4.83
CA ASP A 183 10.11 -26.83 4.09
C ASP A 183 9.95 -26.71 2.55
N GLU A 184 8.73 -26.74 2.01
CA GLU A 184 8.45 -26.58 0.59
C GLU A 184 7.80 -25.22 0.34
N LYS A 185 8.56 -24.32 -0.31
CA LYS A 185 7.99 -23.10 -0.91
C LYS A 185 6.99 -23.51 -1.97
N GLU A 186 5.71 -23.28 -1.70
CA GLU A 186 4.67 -23.46 -2.72
C GLU A 186 4.89 -22.51 -3.88
N LEU A 187 4.80 -23.04 -5.10
CA LEU A 187 5.01 -22.24 -6.29
C LEU A 187 3.79 -21.37 -6.58
N PRO A 188 4.00 -20.08 -6.90
CA PRO A 188 2.92 -19.22 -7.38
C PRO A 188 2.23 -19.83 -8.59
N SER A 189 0.92 -19.87 -8.57
CA SER A 189 0.10 -20.40 -9.67
C SER A 189 -0.76 -19.34 -10.35
N THR A 190 -1.13 -18.28 -9.62
CA THR A 190 -1.93 -17.16 -10.12
C THR A 190 -1.36 -15.83 -9.67
N VAL A 191 -1.55 -14.81 -10.51
CA VAL A 191 -1.26 -13.41 -10.20
C VAL A 191 -2.54 -12.62 -10.34
N THR A 192 -2.86 -11.80 -9.36
CA THR A 192 -4.00 -10.90 -9.37
C THR A 192 -3.54 -9.48 -9.65
N PHE A 193 -4.13 -8.84 -10.64
CA PHE A 193 -3.85 -7.49 -11.09
C PHE A 193 -4.93 -6.51 -10.65
N LEU A 194 -4.55 -5.26 -10.47
CA LEU A 194 -5.45 -4.12 -10.32
C LEU A 194 -5.46 -3.32 -11.62
N VAL A 195 -6.58 -3.35 -12.33
CA VAL A 195 -6.69 -2.89 -13.72
C VAL A 195 -7.96 -2.11 -13.99
N LEU A 196 -7.97 -1.30 -15.04
CA LEU A 196 -9.18 -0.72 -15.59
C LEU A 196 -10.06 -1.78 -16.29
N PRO A 197 -11.38 -1.54 -16.46
CA PRO A 197 -12.28 -2.50 -17.11
C PRO A 197 -11.82 -2.94 -18.51
N GLU A 198 -11.25 -2.02 -19.31
CA GLU A 198 -10.72 -2.27 -20.64
C GLU A 198 -9.56 -3.29 -20.59
N GLN A 199 -8.62 -3.08 -19.67
CA GLN A 199 -7.50 -3.99 -19.44
C GLN A 199 -7.98 -5.36 -18.96
N ALA A 200 -8.97 -5.40 -18.06
CA ALA A 200 -9.54 -6.65 -17.56
C ALA A 200 -10.12 -7.50 -18.68
N LYS A 201 -10.83 -6.86 -19.63
CA LYS A 201 -11.38 -7.53 -20.81
C LYS A 201 -10.28 -8.14 -21.68
N VAL A 202 -9.23 -7.38 -21.98
CA VAL A 202 -8.07 -7.83 -22.77
C VAL A 202 -7.36 -8.99 -22.07
N LEU A 203 -7.12 -8.89 -20.75
CA LEU A 203 -6.49 -9.97 -19.98
C LEU A 203 -7.31 -11.26 -20.00
N ALA A 204 -8.63 -11.16 -19.83
CA ALA A 204 -9.52 -12.32 -19.82
C ALA A 204 -9.56 -13.04 -21.19
N GLU A 205 -9.50 -12.29 -22.29
CA GLU A 205 -9.41 -12.83 -23.63
C GLU A 205 -8.05 -13.53 -23.85
N LEU A 206 -6.96 -12.83 -23.56
CA LEU A 206 -5.60 -13.31 -23.81
C LEU A 206 -5.23 -14.53 -22.96
N GLU A 207 -5.77 -14.65 -21.74
CA GLU A 207 -5.53 -15.82 -20.89
C GLU A 207 -5.99 -17.13 -21.56
N GLN A 208 -7.06 -17.08 -22.33
CA GLN A 208 -7.64 -18.24 -22.98
C GLN A 208 -6.90 -18.64 -24.25
N VAL A 209 -6.45 -17.63 -25.04
CA VAL A 209 -5.97 -17.86 -26.42
C VAL A 209 -4.46 -17.77 -26.58
N ALA A 210 -3.74 -17.18 -25.59
CA ALA A 210 -2.33 -16.90 -25.69
C ALA A 210 -1.51 -17.47 -24.53
N LYS A 211 -0.18 -17.39 -24.65
CA LYS A 211 0.76 -17.58 -23.54
C LYS A 211 1.20 -16.24 -23.02
N LEU A 212 0.91 -15.98 -21.75
CA LEU A 212 1.28 -14.75 -21.08
C LEU A 212 2.60 -14.91 -20.33
N HIS A 213 3.51 -13.97 -20.52
CA HIS A 213 4.75 -13.83 -19.75
C HIS A 213 4.71 -12.51 -19.00
N LEU A 214 5.09 -12.54 -17.73
CA LEU A 214 5.14 -11.37 -16.87
C LEU A 214 6.58 -10.90 -16.72
N ALA A 215 6.86 -9.69 -17.20
CA ALA A 215 8.16 -9.05 -17.09
C ALA A 215 8.11 -7.96 -16.02
N LEU A 216 8.94 -8.05 -14.98
CA LEU A 216 9.02 -7.05 -13.93
C LEU A 216 9.61 -5.74 -14.50
N VAL A 217 8.85 -4.66 -14.37
CA VAL A 217 9.26 -3.30 -14.77
C VAL A 217 9.77 -2.51 -13.57
N TYR A 218 9.01 -2.54 -12.47
CA TYR A 218 9.36 -1.77 -11.28
C TYR A 218 9.00 -2.52 -10.01
N ARG A 219 9.88 -2.40 -9.02
CA ARG A 219 9.67 -2.83 -7.63
C ARG A 219 10.27 -1.78 -6.71
N GLY A 220 9.46 -1.19 -5.84
CA GLY A 220 9.92 -0.15 -4.93
C GLY A 220 8.78 0.44 -4.11
N THR A 221 8.83 1.74 -3.87
CA THR A 221 7.80 2.45 -3.11
C THR A 221 6.53 2.65 -3.93
N ALA A 222 5.37 2.73 -3.26
CA ALA A 222 4.09 3.04 -3.91
C ALA A 222 4.13 4.37 -4.67
N ASP A 223 4.87 5.38 -4.16
CA ASP A 223 5.02 6.66 -4.87
C ASP A 223 5.81 6.51 -6.18
N GLY A 224 6.82 5.62 -6.22
CA GLY A 224 7.56 5.32 -7.44
C GLY A 224 6.73 4.51 -8.45
N ALA A 225 5.78 3.69 -8.01
CA ALA A 225 4.87 2.95 -8.88
C ALA A 225 3.84 3.85 -9.57
N LYS A 226 3.39 4.94 -8.93
CA LYS A 226 2.36 5.84 -9.45
C LYS A 226 2.65 6.35 -10.85
N GLN A 227 3.90 6.72 -11.15
CA GLN A 227 4.27 7.23 -12.47
C GLN A 227 3.96 6.25 -13.61
N PHE A 228 4.11 4.95 -13.37
CA PHE A 228 3.81 3.91 -14.35
C PHE A 228 2.31 3.69 -14.49
N ILE A 229 1.60 3.69 -13.35
CA ILE A 229 0.14 3.53 -13.32
C ILE A 229 -0.53 4.72 -14.01
N GLU A 230 -0.14 5.97 -13.69
CA GLU A 230 -0.67 7.19 -14.31
C GLU A 230 -0.38 7.24 -15.83
N ALA A 231 0.82 6.81 -16.25
CA ALA A 231 1.16 6.73 -17.66
C ALA A 231 0.28 5.70 -18.40
N GLN A 232 0.00 4.57 -17.77
CA GLN A 232 -0.87 3.54 -18.32
C GLN A 232 -2.33 3.99 -18.37
N ASP A 233 -2.84 4.56 -17.28
CA ASP A 233 -4.22 5.04 -17.20
C ASP A 233 -4.49 6.10 -18.28
N LYS A 234 -3.53 7.03 -18.50
CA LYS A 234 -3.60 8.02 -19.56
C LYS A 234 -3.59 7.39 -20.96
N LEU A 235 -2.76 6.39 -21.18
CA LEU A 235 -2.70 5.68 -22.47
C LEU A 235 -4.03 4.98 -22.76
N ILE A 236 -4.66 4.36 -21.75
CA ILE A 236 -5.99 3.75 -21.89
C ILE A 236 -7.04 4.80 -22.24
N GLU A 237 -7.03 5.94 -21.55
CA GLU A 237 -7.95 7.05 -21.85
C GLU A 237 -7.81 7.53 -23.30
N GLU A 238 -6.58 7.66 -23.79
CA GLU A 238 -6.31 8.03 -25.20
C GLU A 238 -6.76 6.94 -26.20
N LEU A 239 -6.57 5.65 -25.88
CA LEU A 239 -6.93 4.53 -26.76
C LEU A 239 -8.45 4.33 -26.88
N TYR A 240 -9.17 4.59 -25.81
CA TYR A 240 -10.62 4.37 -25.71
C TYR A 240 -11.44 5.67 -25.66
N ALA A 241 -10.81 6.84 -25.94
CA ALA A 241 -11.53 8.08 -26.13
C ALA A 241 -12.54 7.93 -27.26
N GLU A 242 -13.81 8.26 -27.00
CA GLU A 242 -14.81 8.36 -28.08
C GLU A 242 -14.34 9.41 -29.08
N PRO A 243 -14.38 9.14 -30.41
CA PRO A 243 -14.09 10.17 -31.39
C PRO A 243 -15.02 11.35 -31.17
N GLU A 244 -14.49 12.56 -31.06
CA GLU A 244 -15.31 13.77 -31.06
C GLU A 244 -16.21 13.72 -32.30
N GLU A 245 -17.53 13.62 -32.11
CA GLU A 245 -18.48 13.76 -33.21
C GLU A 245 -18.27 15.18 -33.77
N ASP A 246 -17.76 15.26 -35.00
CA ASP A 246 -17.71 16.51 -35.75
C ASP A 246 -19.13 17.10 -35.74
N PRO A 247 -19.32 18.38 -35.38
CA PRO A 247 -20.61 18.99 -35.40
C PRO A 247 -21.16 18.85 -36.82
N ILE A 248 -22.28 18.13 -36.95
CA ILE A 248 -23.01 18.01 -38.20
C ILE A 248 -23.33 19.46 -38.66
N GLU A 249 -22.61 19.95 -39.67
CA GLU A 249 -22.99 21.16 -40.37
C GLU A 249 -24.45 20.97 -40.81
N GLU A 250 -25.40 21.63 -40.12
CA GLU A 250 -26.77 21.77 -40.59
C GLU A 250 -26.70 22.43 -41.97
N GLY A 251 -26.74 21.60 -42.98
CA GLY A 251 -26.83 22.03 -44.37
C GLY A 251 -28.02 22.97 -44.51
N GLU A 252 -27.71 24.17 -44.97
CA GLU A 252 -28.55 25.27 -45.38
C GLU A 252 -29.87 24.81 -45.94
N ALA A 253 -30.95 25.14 -45.24
CA ALA A 253 -32.34 24.90 -45.68
C ALA A 253 -32.59 25.60 -47.01
N ALA A 254 -32.64 24.84 -48.07
CA ALA A 254 -33.09 25.32 -49.37
C ALA A 254 -34.55 25.77 -49.28
N ASP A 255 -34.74 27.05 -49.55
CA ASP A 255 -36.02 27.77 -49.64
C ASP A 255 -36.94 27.11 -50.68
N PRO A 256 -38.18 26.68 -50.36
CA PRO A 256 -39.18 26.22 -51.35
C PRO A 256 -40.07 27.37 -51.77
N ALA A 257 -39.56 28.20 -52.66
CA ALA A 257 -40.45 29.18 -53.33
C ALA A 257 -40.39 29.11 -54.87
N ALA A 258 -41.53 28.88 -55.46
CA ALA A 258 -41.89 29.13 -56.85
C ALA A 258 -41.89 27.94 -57.81
N ALA A 259 -43.01 27.30 -57.93
CA ALA A 259 -43.58 26.99 -59.25
C ALA A 259 -45.11 26.82 -59.17
N THR A 260 -45.79 27.81 -59.68
CA THR A 260 -47.23 27.89 -59.94
C THR A 260 -47.65 26.86 -60.99
N PRO A 261 -48.92 26.40 -61.00
CA PRO A 261 -49.40 25.39 -61.94
C PRO A 261 -49.89 26.03 -63.24
N GLU A 262 -49.63 25.42 -64.34
CA GLU A 262 -50.37 25.62 -65.54
C GLU A 262 -50.91 24.31 -66.08
N SER A 263 -52.21 24.41 -66.28
CA SER A 263 -53.18 23.48 -66.89
C SER A 263 -52.91 23.23 -68.38
N GLU A 264 -53.38 22.14 -68.87
CA GLU A 264 -54.34 21.91 -70.01
C GLU A 264 -54.10 20.53 -70.60
N VAL A 265 -55.07 19.65 -70.52
CA VAL A 265 -56.17 19.33 -71.34
C VAL A 265 -55.81 18.76 -72.72
N THR A 266 -56.49 17.66 -73.00
CA THR A 266 -56.84 17.03 -74.26
C THR A 266 -55.98 15.96 -74.88
N GLY A 267 -56.67 14.84 -75.15
CA GLY A 267 -56.41 13.82 -76.15
C GLY A 267 -56.88 12.48 -75.70
#